data_987a9844e1b62eac1aa5b984784ad99c
#
_entry.id   987a9844e1b62eac1aa5b984784ad99c
#
_cell.length_a   1.000
_cell.length_b   1.000
_cell.length_c   1.000
_cell.angle_alpha   90.00
_cell.angle_beta   90.00
_cell.angle_gamma   90.00
#
_symmetry.space_group_name_H-M   'P 1'
#
loop_
_entity.id
_entity.type
_entity.pdbx_description
1 polymer ?
#
loop_
_entity_poly.entity_id
_entity_poly.type
_entity_poly.pdbx_seq_one_letter_code
_entity_poly.pdbx_strand_id
1 'polypeptide(L)'
;MKIVNLEKAILEAKKLAKKKLAIGDNADEFVEIGDADGFKLYATTGKTIKDESPISFHENPRDVFMLVLKGEIEFTFERGEKTILKIGECFVLPKHVKHHCVFKKMTIAIEGVYEKGL
;
A
#
# COMPACT_ATOMS: atom_id res chain seq x y z
N MET A 1 -1.36 12.03 24.01
CA MET A 1 -0.72 12.11 22.69
C MET A 1 0.14 10.87 22.46
N LYS A 2 -0.01 10.23 21.33
CA LYS A 2 0.72 9.02 21.00
C LYS A 2 1.83 9.34 19.99
N ILE A 3 3.08 9.02 20.37
CA ILE A 3 4.22 9.18 19.46
C ILE A 3 4.38 7.90 18.66
N VAL A 4 4.54 8.05 17.35
CA VAL A 4 4.70 6.95 16.42
C VAL A 4 6.12 6.93 15.88
N ASN A 5 6.76 5.77 15.89
CA ASN A 5 8.08 5.59 15.28
C ASN A 5 7.93 5.00 13.88
N LEU A 6 7.94 5.88 12.88
CA LEU A 6 7.78 5.49 11.48
C LEU A 6 8.94 4.61 10.99
N GLU A 7 10.17 4.95 11.36
CA GLU A 7 11.35 4.18 10.92
C GLU A 7 11.29 2.72 11.39
N LYS A 8 10.85 2.51 12.63
CA LYS A 8 10.69 1.17 13.19
C LYS A 8 9.63 0.38 12.42
N ALA A 9 8.50 0.99 12.14
CA ALA A 9 7.41 0.34 11.38
C ALA A 9 7.85 -0.01 9.96
N ILE A 10 8.56 0.89 9.28
CA ILE A 10 9.12 0.64 7.95
C ILE A 10 10.10 -0.55 8.00
N LEU A 11 10.96 -0.61 9.00
CA LEU A 11 11.93 -1.69 9.15
C LEU A 11 11.24 -3.04 9.36
N GLU A 12 10.18 -3.09 10.16
CA GLU A 12 9.39 -4.29 10.36
C GLU A 12 8.71 -4.75 9.06
N ALA A 13 8.10 -3.81 8.32
CA ALA A 13 7.47 -4.11 7.03
C ALA A 13 8.50 -4.64 6.01
N LYS A 14 9.71 -4.06 5.98
CA LYS A 14 10.80 -4.54 5.12
C LYS A 14 11.22 -5.97 5.46
N LYS A 15 11.28 -6.32 6.74
CA LYS A 15 11.63 -7.69 7.15
C LYS A 15 10.60 -8.69 6.66
N LEU A 16 9.31 -8.35 6.78
CA LEU A 16 8.23 -9.20 6.30
C LEU A 16 8.29 -9.34 4.76
N ALA A 17 8.54 -8.25 4.06
CA ALA A 17 8.67 -8.26 2.60
C ALA A 17 9.84 -9.14 2.14
N LYS A 18 10.99 -9.05 2.80
CA LYS A 18 12.16 -9.87 2.47
C LYS A 18 11.86 -11.37 2.63
N LYS A 19 11.11 -11.77 3.64
CA LYS A 19 10.71 -13.16 3.85
C LYS A 19 9.85 -13.67 2.69
N LYS A 20 8.90 -12.88 2.23
CA LYS A 20 8.04 -13.22 1.08
C LYS A 20 8.85 -13.34 -0.20
N LEU A 21 9.70 -12.37 -0.49
CA LEU A 21 10.54 -12.36 -1.68
C LEU A 21 11.54 -13.53 -1.71
N ALA A 22 12.07 -13.91 -0.54
CA ALA A 22 13.02 -15.01 -0.43
C ALA A 22 12.43 -16.37 -0.83
N ILE A 23 11.12 -16.55 -0.70
CA ILE A 23 10.42 -17.77 -1.11
C ILE A 23 9.75 -17.63 -2.49
N GLY A 24 10.04 -16.56 -3.23
CA GLY A 24 9.52 -16.34 -4.56
C GLY A 24 8.12 -15.75 -4.65
N ASP A 25 7.58 -15.24 -3.54
CA ASP A 25 6.25 -14.63 -3.49
C ASP A 25 6.33 -13.12 -3.68
N ASN A 26 5.24 -12.53 -4.17
CA ASN A 26 5.07 -11.09 -4.15
C ASN A 26 4.99 -10.59 -2.71
N ALA A 27 5.54 -9.42 -2.45
CA ALA A 27 5.45 -8.78 -1.17
C ALA A 27 4.51 -7.57 -1.22
N ASP A 28 3.61 -7.49 -0.26
CA ASP A 28 2.74 -6.35 0.01
C ASP A 28 2.44 -6.41 1.49
N GLU A 29 3.40 -5.96 2.28
CA GLU A 29 3.39 -6.10 3.72
C GLU A 29 3.19 -4.76 4.39
N PHE A 30 2.31 -4.71 5.35
CA PHE A 30 2.02 -3.48 6.07
C PHE A 30 2.04 -3.69 7.57
N VAL A 31 2.48 -2.67 8.28
CA VAL A 31 2.57 -2.64 9.74
C VAL A 31 1.82 -1.41 10.24
N GLU A 32 0.93 -1.60 11.19
CA GLU A 32 0.19 -0.48 11.78
C GLU A 32 1.14 0.45 12.52
N ILE A 33 1.07 1.74 12.17
CA ILE A 33 1.88 2.77 12.82
C ILE A 33 1.12 3.38 13.98
N GLY A 34 -0.17 3.63 13.81
CA GLY A 34 -0.99 4.26 14.83
C GLY A 34 -2.46 4.27 14.50
N ASP A 35 -3.25 4.57 15.52
CA ASP A 35 -4.69 4.69 15.43
C ASP A 35 -5.11 5.94 16.19
N ALA A 36 -5.78 6.85 15.52
CA ALA A 36 -6.33 8.07 16.11
C ALA A 36 -7.82 8.14 15.82
N ASP A 37 -8.62 7.67 16.77
CA ASP A 37 -10.08 7.70 16.71
C ASP A 37 -10.67 7.10 15.42
N GLY A 38 -10.20 5.90 15.09
CA GLY A 38 -10.70 5.18 13.91
C GLY A 38 -9.98 5.51 12.60
N PHE A 39 -9.04 6.45 12.62
CA PHE A 39 -8.14 6.67 11.50
C PHE A 39 -6.83 5.92 11.76
N LYS A 40 -6.56 4.92 10.93
CA LYS A 40 -5.37 4.09 11.08
C LYS A 40 -4.33 4.41 10.03
N LEU A 41 -3.07 4.43 10.46
CA LEU A 41 -1.92 4.61 9.59
C LEU A 41 -1.10 3.33 9.54
N TYR A 42 -0.63 3.00 8.35
CA TYR A 42 0.20 1.83 8.10
C TYR A 42 1.47 2.22 7.33
N ALA A 43 2.58 1.58 7.68
CA ALA A 43 3.77 1.58 6.82
C ALA A 43 3.66 0.35 5.92
N THR A 44 3.75 0.56 4.62
CA THR A 44 3.64 -0.50 3.62
C THR A 44 4.96 -0.66 2.88
N THR A 45 5.40 -1.91 2.71
CA THR A 45 6.54 -2.25 1.86
C THR A 45 6.11 -3.34 0.90
N GLY A 46 6.32 -3.12 -0.38
CA GLY A 46 5.91 -4.06 -1.40
C GLY A 46 6.87 -4.17 -2.57
N LYS A 47 6.86 -5.32 -3.21
CA LYS A 47 7.49 -5.58 -4.50
C LYS A 47 6.76 -6.70 -5.20
N THR A 48 6.38 -6.46 -6.45
CA THR A 48 5.73 -7.46 -7.29
C THR A 48 6.77 -8.11 -8.17
N ILE A 49 7.01 -9.41 -8.00
CA ILE A 49 7.95 -10.18 -8.82
C ILE A 49 7.23 -11.00 -9.89
N LYS A 50 5.96 -11.32 -9.66
CA LYS A 50 5.09 -12.01 -10.62
C LYS A 50 3.76 -11.27 -10.69
N ASP A 51 3.47 -10.65 -11.82
CA ASP A 51 2.19 -9.99 -12.02
C ASP A 51 1.11 -11.01 -12.39
N GLU A 52 -0.13 -10.71 -12.02
CA GLU A 52 -1.27 -11.58 -12.31
C GLU A 52 -1.65 -11.55 -13.79
N SER A 53 -2.00 -12.75 -14.34
CA SER A 53 -2.57 -12.86 -15.67
C SER A 53 -3.61 -13.99 -15.66
N PRO A 54 -4.91 -13.70 -15.82
CA PRO A 54 -5.51 -12.37 -15.99
C PRO A 54 -5.48 -11.53 -14.71
N ILE A 55 -5.59 -10.21 -14.85
CA ILE A 55 -5.62 -9.29 -13.72
C ILE A 55 -6.89 -9.52 -12.89
N SER A 56 -6.71 -9.57 -11.56
CA SER A 56 -7.81 -9.61 -10.61
C SER A 56 -7.97 -8.23 -9.98
N PHE A 57 -9.17 -7.66 -10.06
CA PHE A 57 -9.46 -6.35 -9.49
C PHE A 57 -10.04 -6.49 -8.09
N HIS A 58 -9.58 -5.62 -7.19
CA HIS A 58 -10.00 -5.57 -5.79
C HIS A 58 -10.62 -4.23 -5.48
N GLU A 59 -11.46 -4.18 -4.48
CA GLU A 59 -12.01 -2.95 -3.96
C GLU A 59 -11.85 -2.88 -2.45
N ASN A 60 -11.72 -1.68 -1.91
CA ASN A 60 -11.67 -1.44 -0.48
C ASN A 60 -13.03 -0.93 0.01
N PRO A 61 -13.47 -1.34 1.20
CA PRO A 61 -14.71 -0.84 1.78
C PRO A 61 -14.60 0.57 2.36
N ARG A 62 -13.39 1.14 2.37
CA ARG A 62 -13.08 2.46 2.93
C ARG A 62 -12.20 3.23 1.97
N ASP A 63 -12.25 4.56 2.07
CA ASP A 63 -11.29 5.41 1.38
C ASP A 63 -9.88 5.15 1.93
N VAL A 64 -8.90 5.05 1.04
CA VAL A 64 -7.51 4.80 1.42
C VAL A 64 -6.63 5.94 0.90
N PHE A 65 -5.99 6.63 1.84
CA PHE A 65 -4.94 7.60 1.51
C PHE A 65 -3.63 6.86 1.31
N MET A 66 -2.88 7.23 0.28
CA MET A 66 -1.58 6.64 0.00
C MET A 66 -0.56 7.73 -0.32
N LEU A 67 0.64 7.60 0.27
CA LEU A 67 1.78 8.49 0.03
C LEU A 67 3.02 7.63 -0.22
N VAL A 68 3.66 7.79 -1.37
CA VAL A 68 4.87 7.04 -1.71
C VAL A 68 6.11 7.74 -1.17
N LEU A 69 6.89 7.04 -0.35
CA LEU A 69 8.16 7.51 0.20
C LEU A 69 9.35 7.03 -0.61
N LYS A 70 9.25 5.86 -1.24
CA LYS A 70 10.31 5.27 -2.07
C LYS A 70 9.68 4.32 -3.09
N GLY A 71 10.25 4.26 -4.28
CA GLY A 71 9.73 3.41 -5.35
C GLY A 71 8.56 4.03 -6.08
N GLU A 72 7.66 3.19 -6.56
CA GLU A 72 6.46 3.63 -7.27
C GLU A 72 5.39 2.54 -7.25
N ILE A 73 4.13 2.95 -7.33
CA ILE A 73 2.99 2.03 -7.38
C ILE A 73 2.23 2.31 -8.69
N GLU A 74 2.04 1.27 -9.50
CA GLU A 74 1.19 1.35 -10.68
C GLU A 74 -0.20 0.81 -10.35
N PHE A 75 -1.22 1.65 -10.57
CA PHE A 75 -2.62 1.26 -10.42
C PHE A 75 -3.23 1.07 -11.79
N THR A 76 -3.95 -0.02 -11.97
CA THR A 76 -4.81 -0.26 -13.11
C THR A 76 -6.24 -0.33 -12.62
N PHE A 77 -7.13 0.45 -13.23
CA PHE A 77 -8.55 0.47 -12.89
C PHE A 77 -9.35 -0.41 -13.85
N GLU A 78 -10.55 -0.79 -13.45
CA GLU A 78 -11.36 -1.76 -14.21
C GLU A 78 -11.59 -1.37 -15.67
N ARG A 79 -11.67 -0.06 -15.95
CA ARG A 79 -11.85 0.45 -17.33
C ARG A 79 -10.57 0.46 -18.16
N GLY A 80 -9.45 0.02 -17.59
CA GLY A 80 -8.16 -0.02 -18.26
C GLY A 80 -7.27 1.21 -18.05
N GLU A 81 -7.74 2.23 -17.35
CA GLU A 81 -6.96 3.41 -17.02
C GLU A 81 -5.81 3.02 -16.08
N LYS A 82 -4.65 3.65 -16.27
CA LYS A 82 -3.49 3.43 -15.42
C LYS A 82 -3.02 4.72 -14.79
N THR A 83 -2.58 4.63 -13.55
CA THR A 83 -1.98 5.74 -12.81
C THR A 83 -0.74 5.23 -12.11
N ILE A 84 0.37 5.96 -12.24
CA ILE A 84 1.61 5.65 -11.53
C ILE A 84 1.80 6.70 -10.46
N LEU A 85 1.87 6.24 -9.21
CA LEU A 85 2.14 7.08 -8.05
C LEU A 85 3.62 7.00 -7.73
N LYS A 86 4.32 8.14 -7.77
CA LYS A 86 5.78 8.25 -7.60
C LYS A 86 6.15 8.84 -6.25
N ILE A 87 7.44 8.85 -5.96
CA ILE A 87 7.99 9.40 -4.70
C ILE A 87 7.44 10.80 -4.44
N GLY A 88 6.93 11.02 -3.23
CA GLY A 88 6.38 12.29 -2.80
C GLY A 88 4.96 12.54 -3.25
N GLU A 89 4.43 11.70 -4.13
CA GLU A 89 3.05 11.84 -4.59
C GLU A 89 2.10 11.10 -3.67
N CYS A 90 0.90 11.64 -3.54
CA CYS A 90 -0.16 11.00 -2.76
C CYS A 90 -1.50 11.15 -3.46
N PHE A 91 -2.42 10.25 -3.13
CA PHE A 91 -3.80 10.36 -3.55
C PHE A 91 -4.72 9.61 -2.60
N VAL A 92 -6.01 9.83 -2.72
CA VAL A 92 -7.00 9.03 -2.02
C VAL A 92 -7.66 8.10 -3.02
N LEU A 93 -7.57 6.81 -2.76
CA LEU A 93 -8.30 5.79 -3.51
C LEU A 93 -9.69 5.68 -2.90
N PRO A 94 -10.75 6.10 -3.62
CA PRO A 94 -12.09 6.06 -3.06
C PRO A 94 -12.56 4.64 -2.77
N LYS A 95 -13.40 4.49 -1.75
CA LYS A 95 -14.04 3.21 -1.46
C LYS A 95 -14.75 2.67 -2.68
N HIS A 96 -14.77 1.32 -2.81
CA HIS A 96 -15.44 0.59 -3.88
C HIS A 96 -14.91 0.80 -5.30
N VAL A 97 -13.81 1.52 -5.47
CA VAL A 97 -13.15 1.63 -6.77
C VAL A 97 -12.33 0.36 -7.01
N LYS A 98 -12.69 -0.36 -8.05
CA LYS A 98 -11.98 -1.59 -8.43
C LYS A 98 -10.64 -1.28 -9.07
N HIS A 99 -9.59 -1.87 -8.52
CA HIS A 99 -8.22 -1.59 -8.92
C HIS A 99 -7.34 -2.82 -8.78
N HIS A 100 -6.21 -2.76 -9.45
CA HIS A 100 -5.09 -3.69 -9.32
C HIS A 100 -3.84 -2.87 -9.16
N CYS A 101 -2.96 -3.23 -8.23
CA CYS A 101 -1.71 -2.49 -8.03
C CYS A 101 -0.48 -3.37 -8.20
N VAL A 102 0.57 -2.78 -8.74
CA VAL A 102 1.86 -3.42 -8.96
C VAL A 102 2.96 -2.54 -8.39
N PHE A 103 3.82 -3.15 -7.59
CA PHE A 103 5.04 -2.54 -7.07
C PHE A 103 6.21 -2.98 -7.95
N LYS A 104 6.53 -2.22 -8.98
CA LYS A 104 7.60 -2.59 -9.94
C LYS A 104 8.97 -2.61 -9.33
N LYS A 105 9.18 -1.82 -8.27
CA LYS A 105 10.41 -1.72 -7.50
C LYS A 105 10.07 -1.98 -6.04
N MET A 106 11.09 -2.20 -5.21
CA MET A 106 10.87 -2.18 -3.77
C MET A 106 10.31 -0.81 -3.39
N THR A 107 9.08 -0.78 -2.90
CA THR A 107 8.31 0.42 -2.65
C THR A 107 8.00 0.54 -1.17
N ILE A 108 8.14 1.77 -0.65
CA ILE A 108 7.75 2.11 0.70
C ILE A 108 6.69 3.21 0.60
N ALA A 109 5.57 2.98 1.25
CA ALA A 109 4.45 3.93 1.26
C ALA A 109 3.85 4.03 2.65
N ILE A 110 3.12 5.12 2.88
CA ILE A 110 2.25 5.27 4.04
C ILE A 110 0.82 5.20 3.54
N GLU A 111 0.00 4.41 4.21
CA GLU A 111 -1.42 4.31 3.95
C GLU A 111 -2.21 4.80 5.15
N GLY A 112 -3.29 5.54 4.88
CA GLY A 112 -4.22 5.98 5.92
C GLY A 112 -5.62 5.49 5.59
N VAL A 113 -6.28 4.87 6.56
CA VAL A 113 -7.60 4.27 6.37
C VAL A 113 -8.53 4.71 7.49
N TYR A 114 -9.74 5.15 7.14
CA TYR A 114 -10.81 5.36 8.10
C TYR A 114 -11.51 4.04 8.39
N GLU A 115 -11.27 3.48 9.58
CA GLU A 115 -11.90 2.22 9.99
C GLU A 115 -13.35 2.42 10.45
N LYS A 116 -13.68 3.61 10.96
CA LYS A 116 -15.06 3.96 11.28
C LYS A 116 -15.69 4.62 10.07
N GLY A 117 -16.87 4.17 9.69
CA GLY A 117 -17.63 4.81 8.60
C GLY A 117 -17.96 6.25 8.94
N LEU A 118 -17.80 7.11 7.97
CA LEU A 118 -18.27 8.48 8.06
C LEU A 118 -19.76 8.53 7.75
#